data_3811cc3f7d8d6ce12881714f491df0a0
#
_entry.id   3811cc3f7d8d6ce12881714f491df0a0
#
_cell.length_a   1.000
_cell.length_b   1.000
_cell.length_c   1.000
_cell.angle_alpha   90.00
_cell.angle_beta   90.00
_cell.angle_gamma   90.00
#
_symmetry.space_group_name_H-M   'P 1'
#
loop_
_entity.id
_entity.type
_entity.pdbx_description
1 polymer ?
#
loop_
_entity_poly.entity_id
_entity_poly.type
_entity_poly.pdbx_seq_one_letter_code
_entity_poly.pdbx_strand_id
1 'polypeptide(L)'
;GITELNLSCPNVPGKPQLAYDFQATEQLLEKVFAFFKKPLGVKLPPYFDLAHFDQMAEILNKFPLTYVNSVNSVGNALYIDTEEEAVVIKPKNGFGGLGGQYIKPTALANVRAFYTRLKPEIQIIGTGGIETGQDAFEHLLCGATMLQLGTALHKEGPEIFPRIIRELQE
;
A
#
# COMPACT_ATOMS: atom_id res chain seq x y z
N GLY A 1 18.58 5.15 9.48
CA GLY A 1 17.59 4.26 8.83
C GLY A 1 16.26 4.95 8.67
N ILE A 2 15.40 4.43 7.80
CA ILE A 2 14.03 4.87 7.55
C ILE A 2 13.08 3.98 8.33
N THR A 3 12.02 4.54 8.90
CA THR A 3 10.97 3.81 9.60
C THR A 3 9.65 3.96 8.87
N GLU A 4 8.87 2.88 8.77
CA GLU A 4 7.51 2.89 8.22
C GLU A 4 6.51 2.48 9.29
N LEU A 5 5.44 3.26 9.45
CA LEU A 5 4.28 2.87 10.25
C LEU A 5 3.25 2.20 9.33
N ASN A 6 2.96 0.94 9.59
CA ASN A 6 1.90 0.24 8.88
C ASN A 6 0.54 0.53 9.53
N LEU A 7 -0.22 1.43 8.92
CA LEU A 7 -1.55 1.85 9.38
C LEU A 7 -2.69 0.98 8.80
N SER A 8 -2.34 -0.05 8.07
CA SER A 8 -3.24 -0.75 7.14
C SER A 8 -3.21 -2.27 7.26
N CYS A 9 -2.87 -2.83 8.43
CA CYS A 9 -2.88 -4.27 8.60
C CYS A 9 -4.31 -4.83 8.66
N PRO A 10 -4.80 -5.56 7.64
CA PRO A 10 -6.15 -6.10 7.63
C PRO A 10 -6.28 -7.39 8.46
N ASN A 11 -5.16 -7.90 8.98
CA ASN A 11 -5.07 -9.24 9.54
C ASN A 11 -5.18 -9.28 11.08
N VAL A 12 -5.46 -8.15 11.74
CA VAL A 12 -5.65 -8.11 13.20
C VAL A 12 -7.11 -8.37 13.55
N PRO A 13 -7.45 -9.53 14.12
CA PRO A 13 -8.83 -9.85 14.48
C PRO A 13 -9.43 -8.83 15.44
N GLY A 14 -10.68 -8.42 15.18
CA GLY A 14 -11.42 -7.52 16.07
C GLY A 14 -10.94 -6.05 16.07
N LYS A 15 -9.97 -5.69 15.23
CA LYS A 15 -9.52 -4.30 15.11
C LYS A 15 -9.65 -3.83 13.66
N PRO A 16 -10.30 -2.69 13.40
CA PRO A 16 -10.33 -2.08 12.08
C PRO A 16 -8.92 -1.60 11.69
N GLN A 17 -8.68 -1.45 10.39
CA GLN A 17 -7.47 -0.83 9.90
C GLN A 17 -7.45 0.65 10.32
N LEU A 18 -6.39 1.06 11.02
CA LEU A 18 -6.33 2.40 11.63
C LEU A 18 -6.50 3.52 10.59
N ALA A 19 -5.94 3.34 9.39
CA ALA A 19 -6.01 4.35 8.33
C ALA A 19 -7.43 4.59 7.77
N TYR A 20 -8.42 3.79 8.13
CA TYR A 20 -9.82 4.09 7.84
C TYR A 20 -10.52 4.91 8.94
N ASP A 21 -9.86 5.11 10.08
CA ASP A 21 -10.24 6.07 11.10
C ASP A 21 -9.33 7.32 10.97
N PHE A 22 -9.83 8.32 10.26
CA PHE A 22 -9.06 9.53 9.95
C PHE A 22 -8.63 10.29 11.20
N GLN A 23 -9.53 10.42 12.18
CA GLN A 23 -9.24 11.12 13.43
C GLN A 23 -8.19 10.37 14.26
N ALA A 24 -8.32 9.05 14.38
CA ALA A 24 -7.35 8.23 15.10
C ALA A 24 -5.98 8.24 14.41
N THR A 25 -5.95 8.26 13.08
CA THR A 25 -4.72 8.38 12.29
C THR A 25 -4.01 9.70 12.58
N GLU A 26 -4.72 10.82 12.55
CA GLU A 26 -4.16 12.14 12.85
C GLU A 26 -3.58 12.20 14.27
N GLN A 27 -4.34 11.76 15.27
CA GLN A 27 -3.90 11.70 16.66
C GLN A 27 -2.68 10.82 16.87
N LEU A 28 -2.59 9.69 16.15
CA LEU A 28 -1.41 8.84 16.20
C LEU A 28 -0.17 9.56 15.64
N LEU A 29 -0.31 10.20 14.47
CA LEU A 29 0.80 10.91 13.84
C LEU A 29 1.28 12.08 14.70
N GLU A 30 0.37 12.85 15.31
CA GLU A 30 0.70 13.90 16.28
C GLU A 30 1.57 13.35 17.44
N LYS A 31 1.14 12.24 18.04
CA LYS A 31 1.88 11.60 19.13
C LYS A 31 3.25 11.12 18.69
N VAL A 32 3.33 10.47 17.52
CA VAL A 32 4.59 9.93 16.99
C VAL A 32 5.58 11.06 16.70
N PHE A 33 5.16 12.09 15.98
CA PHE A 33 6.03 13.22 15.63
C PHE A 33 6.42 14.10 16.81
N ALA A 34 5.74 14.00 17.95
CA ALA A 34 6.15 14.68 19.18
C ALA A 34 7.52 14.19 19.66
N PHE A 35 7.83 12.90 19.53
CA PHE A 35 9.09 12.32 20.02
C PHE A 35 9.99 11.74 18.93
N PHE A 36 9.43 11.25 17.82
CA PHE A 36 10.19 10.58 16.76
C PHE A 36 10.74 11.59 15.75
N LYS A 37 12.08 11.66 15.62
CA LYS A 37 12.76 12.68 14.80
C LYS A 37 13.52 12.11 13.60
N LYS A 38 13.40 10.80 13.36
CA LYS A 38 14.01 10.16 12.19
C LYS A 38 13.07 10.18 11.00
N PRO A 39 13.56 9.97 9.76
CA PRO A 39 12.71 9.83 8.59
C PRO A 39 11.62 8.78 8.80
N LEU A 40 10.37 9.17 8.58
CA LEU A 40 9.19 8.36 8.82
C LEU A 40 8.28 8.36 7.61
N GLY A 41 7.87 7.19 7.18
CA GLY A 41 6.81 6.98 6.21
C GLY A 41 5.62 6.25 6.81
N VAL A 42 4.53 6.22 6.07
CA VAL A 42 3.31 5.47 6.43
C VAL A 42 2.90 4.54 5.31
N LYS A 43 2.43 3.35 5.66
CA LYS A 43 1.80 2.43 4.71
C LYS A 43 0.28 2.45 4.88
N LEU A 44 -0.42 2.73 3.78
CA LEU A 44 -1.85 2.92 3.73
C LEU A 44 -2.58 1.72 3.11
N PRO A 45 -3.84 1.48 3.50
CA PRO A 45 -4.73 0.59 2.77
C PRO A 45 -5.16 1.25 1.46
N PRO A 46 -5.76 0.51 0.53
CA PRO A 46 -6.44 1.11 -0.60
C PRO A 46 -7.67 1.89 -0.15
N TYR A 47 -7.86 3.08 -0.73
CA TYR A 47 -9.08 3.87 -0.64
C TYR A 47 -9.84 3.76 -1.96
N PHE A 48 -11.16 3.93 -1.90
CA PHE A 48 -12.07 3.71 -3.03
C PHE A 48 -12.90 4.95 -3.36
N ASP A 49 -13.00 5.91 -2.43
CA ASP A 49 -13.76 7.15 -2.59
C ASP A 49 -12.84 8.36 -2.69
N LEU A 50 -13.15 9.27 -3.63
CA LEU A 50 -12.36 10.50 -3.81
C LEU A 50 -12.31 11.35 -2.54
N ALA A 51 -13.43 11.44 -1.81
CA ALA A 51 -13.48 12.16 -0.54
C ALA A 51 -12.51 11.61 0.52
N HIS A 52 -12.28 10.30 0.54
CA HIS A 52 -11.32 9.70 1.46
C HIS A 52 -9.87 10.03 1.09
N PHE A 53 -9.55 10.11 -0.22
CA PHE A 53 -8.23 10.59 -0.65
C PHE A 53 -8.00 12.04 -0.23
N ASP A 54 -9.01 12.90 -0.40
CA ASP A 54 -8.91 14.31 0.00
C ASP A 54 -8.67 14.45 1.51
N GLN A 55 -9.47 13.76 2.33
CA GLN A 55 -9.36 13.79 3.79
C GLN A 55 -8.01 13.24 4.28
N MET A 56 -7.60 12.09 3.77
CA MET A 56 -6.33 11.48 4.19
C MET A 56 -5.14 12.34 3.75
N ALA A 57 -5.14 12.87 2.54
CA ALA A 57 -4.07 13.74 2.06
C ALA A 57 -3.99 15.04 2.89
N GLU A 58 -5.13 15.61 3.30
CA GLU A 58 -5.16 16.77 4.19
C GLU A 58 -4.45 16.46 5.53
N ILE A 59 -4.74 15.31 6.13
CA ILE A 59 -4.08 14.87 7.37
C ILE A 59 -2.58 14.67 7.14
N LEU A 60 -2.19 13.89 6.13
CA LEU A 60 -0.79 13.57 5.88
C LEU A 60 0.06 14.80 5.59
N ASN A 61 -0.52 15.81 4.92
CA ASN A 61 0.15 17.07 4.61
C ASN A 61 0.43 17.94 5.85
N LYS A 62 -0.13 17.64 7.01
CA LYS A 62 0.17 18.33 8.28
C LYS A 62 1.51 17.89 8.88
N PHE A 63 2.04 16.73 8.47
CA PHE A 63 3.21 16.11 9.09
C PHE A 63 4.42 16.07 8.16
N PRO A 64 5.65 16.10 8.70
CA PRO A 64 6.89 16.01 7.93
C PRO A 64 7.19 14.54 7.56
N LEU A 65 6.25 13.89 6.86
CA LEU A 65 6.43 12.55 6.34
C LEU A 65 7.47 12.54 5.23
N THR A 66 8.30 11.52 5.22
CA THR A 66 9.27 11.29 4.14
C THR A 66 8.59 10.67 2.93
N TYR A 67 7.66 9.73 3.17
CA TYR A 67 6.93 9.07 2.09
C TYR A 67 5.59 8.49 2.55
N VAL A 68 4.76 8.21 1.57
CA VAL A 68 3.55 7.40 1.69
C VAL A 68 3.72 6.15 0.83
N ASN A 69 3.51 4.97 1.41
CA ASN A 69 3.52 3.70 0.70
C ASN A 69 2.08 3.28 0.41
N SER A 70 1.74 3.21 -0.86
CA SER A 70 0.39 2.91 -1.36
C SER A 70 0.49 1.78 -2.41
N VAL A 71 -0.13 0.62 -2.14
CA VAL A 71 -1.12 0.27 -1.13
C VAL A 71 -0.73 -1.02 -0.39
N ASN A 72 -1.37 -1.28 0.76
CA ASN A 72 -1.39 -2.60 1.36
C ASN A 72 -2.41 -3.49 0.60
N SER A 73 -2.47 -4.78 0.93
CA SER A 73 -3.48 -5.69 0.37
C SER A 73 -4.91 -5.19 0.62
N VAL A 74 -5.81 -5.49 -0.31
CA VAL A 74 -7.25 -5.28 -0.12
C VAL A 74 -7.76 -6.26 0.92
N GLY A 75 -8.33 -5.76 2.00
CA GLY A 75 -8.77 -6.58 3.13
C GLY A 75 -10.03 -7.39 2.84
N ASN A 76 -10.13 -8.52 3.55
CA ASN A 76 -11.33 -9.37 3.60
C ASN A 76 -11.77 -9.93 2.24
N ALA A 77 -10.82 -10.24 1.35
CA ALA A 77 -11.08 -11.08 0.19
C ALA A 77 -11.24 -12.54 0.59
N LEU A 78 -11.96 -13.30 -0.21
CA LEU A 78 -12.23 -14.71 0.00
C LEU A 78 -11.97 -15.49 -1.30
N TYR A 79 -11.38 -16.66 -1.16
CA TYR A 79 -11.22 -17.59 -2.27
C TYR A 79 -11.80 -18.96 -1.90
N ILE A 80 -12.62 -19.50 -2.78
CA ILE A 80 -13.29 -20.80 -2.61
C ILE A 80 -12.61 -21.84 -3.50
N ASP A 81 -12.23 -22.95 -2.91
CA ASP A 81 -11.86 -24.16 -3.62
C ASP A 81 -13.16 -24.92 -3.95
N THR A 82 -13.46 -25.02 -5.24
CA THR A 82 -14.70 -25.65 -5.70
C THR A 82 -14.64 -27.17 -5.70
N GLU A 83 -13.45 -27.76 -5.63
CA GLU A 83 -13.28 -29.22 -5.53
C GLU A 83 -13.49 -29.68 -4.08
N GLU A 84 -12.94 -28.91 -3.14
CA GLU A 84 -13.07 -29.17 -1.70
C GLU A 84 -14.34 -28.54 -1.08
N GLU A 85 -15.08 -27.75 -1.86
CA GLU A 85 -16.25 -26.96 -1.41
C GLU A 85 -15.97 -26.15 -0.13
N ALA A 86 -14.76 -25.59 -0.04
CA ALA A 86 -14.24 -24.97 1.16
C ALA A 86 -13.46 -23.67 0.88
N VAL A 87 -13.23 -22.89 1.94
CA VAL A 87 -12.33 -21.74 1.86
C VAL A 87 -10.88 -22.18 1.77
N VAL A 88 -10.09 -21.56 0.88
CA VAL A 88 -8.69 -21.93 0.63
C VAL A 88 -7.80 -21.68 1.85
N ILE A 89 -8.05 -20.64 2.62
CA ILE A 89 -7.30 -20.32 3.84
C ILE A 89 -8.18 -20.49 5.08
N LYS A 90 -7.60 -21.06 6.15
CA LYS A 90 -8.34 -21.32 7.41
C LYS A 90 -8.45 -20.11 8.34
N PRO A 91 -7.42 -19.24 8.48
CA PRO A 91 -7.51 -18.09 9.37
C PRO A 91 -8.70 -17.18 9.01
N LYS A 92 -9.35 -16.60 10.05
CA LYS A 92 -10.47 -15.65 9.89
C LYS A 92 -11.61 -16.19 9.00
N ASN A 93 -11.90 -17.48 9.08
CA ASN A 93 -12.94 -18.14 8.26
C ASN A 93 -12.74 -17.95 6.75
N GLY A 94 -11.50 -17.93 6.28
CA GLY A 94 -11.16 -17.77 4.86
C GLY A 94 -10.93 -16.33 4.40
N PHE A 95 -11.22 -15.34 5.24
CA PHE A 95 -10.99 -13.94 4.87
C PHE A 95 -9.51 -13.56 4.98
N GLY A 96 -8.96 -13.00 3.92
CA GLY A 96 -7.56 -12.58 3.85
C GLY A 96 -7.33 -11.31 3.05
N GLY A 97 -6.09 -10.87 3.03
CA GLY A 97 -5.67 -9.74 2.19
C GLY A 97 -5.43 -10.19 0.75
N LEU A 98 -6.13 -9.58 -0.19
CA LEU A 98 -5.90 -9.78 -1.62
C LEU A 98 -4.70 -8.95 -2.08
N GLY A 99 -3.73 -9.59 -2.72
CA GLY A 99 -2.54 -8.98 -3.31
C GLY A 99 -2.31 -9.44 -4.75
N GLY A 100 -1.14 -9.07 -5.31
CA GLY A 100 -0.73 -9.45 -6.66
C GLY A 100 -1.50 -8.69 -7.75
N GLN A 101 -1.53 -9.24 -8.96
CA GLN A 101 -2.09 -8.58 -10.16
C GLN A 101 -3.55 -8.16 -10.02
N TYR A 102 -4.32 -8.87 -9.20
CA TYR A 102 -5.73 -8.54 -8.98
C TYR A 102 -5.97 -7.14 -8.41
N ILE A 103 -4.99 -6.56 -7.71
CA ILE A 103 -5.14 -5.23 -7.11
C ILE A 103 -4.43 -4.12 -7.90
N LYS A 104 -3.73 -4.43 -9.00
CA LYS A 104 -2.95 -3.44 -9.75
C LYS A 104 -3.76 -2.20 -10.14
N PRO A 105 -4.95 -2.29 -10.75
CA PRO A 105 -5.72 -1.09 -11.13
C PRO A 105 -6.06 -0.20 -9.92
N THR A 106 -6.42 -0.81 -8.80
CA THR A 106 -6.69 -0.08 -7.55
C THR A 106 -5.42 0.56 -6.99
N ALA A 107 -4.28 -0.15 -7.03
CA ALA A 107 -3.00 0.38 -6.58
C ALA A 107 -2.56 1.60 -7.40
N LEU A 108 -2.64 1.53 -8.72
CA LEU A 108 -2.33 2.64 -9.64
C LEU A 108 -3.21 3.86 -9.36
N ALA A 109 -4.52 3.65 -9.17
CA ALA A 109 -5.46 4.72 -8.84
C ALA A 109 -5.11 5.40 -7.51
N ASN A 110 -4.75 4.62 -6.47
CA ASN A 110 -4.35 5.14 -5.18
C ASN A 110 -3.02 5.92 -5.25
N VAL A 111 -2.01 5.39 -5.94
CA VAL A 111 -0.74 6.09 -6.18
C VAL A 111 -1.00 7.43 -6.86
N ARG A 112 -1.77 7.45 -7.95
CA ARG A 112 -2.10 8.67 -8.69
C ARG A 112 -2.89 9.67 -7.85
N ALA A 113 -3.85 9.19 -7.07
CA ALA A 113 -4.68 10.04 -6.22
C ALA A 113 -3.86 10.75 -5.15
N PHE A 114 -2.92 10.06 -4.51
CA PHE A 114 -2.02 10.68 -3.53
C PHE A 114 -0.96 11.57 -4.19
N TYR A 115 -0.42 11.18 -5.34
CA TYR A 115 0.53 12.01 -6.08
C TYR A 115 -0.02 13.41 -6.37
N THR A 116 -1.30 13.50 -6.73
CA THR A 116 -1.94 14.78 -7.08
C THR A 116 -2.38 15.61 -5.87
N ARG A 117 -2.29 15.07 -4.65
CA ARG A 117 -2.83 15.67 -3.42
C ARG A 117 -1.78 15.94 -2.34
N LEU A 118 -0.74 15.15 -2.31
CA LEU A 118 0.32 15.30 -1.31
C LEU A 118 1.28 16.42 -1.71
N LYS A 119 1.90 17.03 -0.70
CA LYS A 119 2.99 17.97 -0.90
C LYS A 119 4.16 17.30 -1.62
N PRO A 120 4.88 18.01 -2.49
CA PRO A 120 5.95 17.45 -3.31
C PRO A 120 7.12 16.86 -2.49
N GLU A 121 7.27 17.25 -1.24
CA GLU A 121 8.28 16.73 -0.31
C GLU A 121 7.95 15.30 0.15
N ILE A 122 6.67 14.90 0.12
CA ILE A 122 6.23 13.56 0.51
C ILE A 122 6.32 12.64 -0.70
N GLN A 123 7.31 11.76 -0.71
CA GLN A 123 7.51 10.82 -1.80
C GLN A 123 6.46 9.71 -1.79
N ILE A 124 6.25 9.05 -2.92
CA ILE A 124 5.28 7.95 -3.00
C ILE A 124 6.00 6.66 -3.37
N ILE A 125 5.78 5.63 -2.56
CA ILE A 125 6.16 4.27 -2.86
C ILE A 125 4.95 3.55 -3.44
N GLY A 126 5.06 3.09 -4.69
CA GLY A 126 4.02 2.31 -5.34
C GLY A 126 4.13 0.83 -4.98
N THR A 127 3.02 0.25 -4.54
CA THR A 127 2.94 -1.17 -4.16
C THR A 127 1.60 -1.76 -4.62
N GLY A 128 1.65 -2.90 -5.27
CA GLY A 128 0.47 -3.68 -5.64
C GLY A 128 0.44 -4.06 -7.11
N GLY A 129 0.52 -5.36 -7.39
CA GLY A 129 0.41 -5.93 -8.71
C GLY A 129 1.60 -5.72 -9.64
N ILE A 130 2.79 -5.45 -9.10
CA ILE A 130 4.01 -5.32 -9.89
C ILE A 130 4.62 -6.70 -10.07
N GLU A 131 4.57 -7.22 -11.30
CA GLU A 131 5.16 -8.49 -11.70
C GLU A 131 6.12 -8.34 -12.90
N THR A 132 6.01 -7.25 -13.68
CA THR A 132 6.80 -6.97 -14.90
C THR A 132 7.36 -5.55 -14.88
N GLY A 133 8.30 -5.27 -15.79
CA GLY A 133 8.79 -3.90 -16.05
C GLY A 133 7.69 -2.95 -16.48
N GLN A 134 6.71 -3.44 -17.27
CA GLN A 134 5.55 -2.65 -17.64
C GLN A 134 4.71 -2.24 -16.43
N ASP A 135 4.43 -3.18 -15.50
CA ASP A 135 3.70 -2.85 -14.28
C ASP A 135 4.45 -1.80 -13.44
N ALA A 136 5.77 -1.95 -13.35
CA ALA A 136 6.64 -0.99 -12.68
C ALA A 136 6.55 0.39 -13.33
N PHE A 137 6.61 0.46 -14.66
CA PHE A 137 6.50 1.70 -15.43
C PHE A 137 5.15 2.38 -15.23
N GLU A 138 4.06 1.63 -15.20
CA GLU A 138 2.72 2.16 -14.91
C GLU A 138 2.64 2.84 -13.53
N HIS A 139 3.26 2.26 -12.51
CA HIS A 139 3.36 2.89 -11.18
C HIS A 139 4.18 4.19 -11.21
N LEU A 140 5.30 4.21 -11.94
CA LEU A 140 6.11 5.43 -12.11
C LEU A 140 5.32 6.52 -12.83
N LEU A 141 4.58 6.19 -13.89
CA LEU A 141 3.69 7.13 -14.59
C LEU A 141 2.57 7.66 -13.69
N CYS A 142 2.12 6.89 -12.70
CA CYS A 142 1.16 7.34 -11.70
C CYS A 142 1.77 8.28 -10.64
N GLY A 143 3.09 8.41 -10.58
CA GLY A 143 3.80 9.33 -9.69
C GLY A 143 4.56 8.64 -8.55
N ALA A 144 4.73 7.31 -8.59
CA ALA A 144 5.61 6.63 -7.66
C ALA A 144 7.08 7.00 -7.95
N THR A 145 7.87 7.22 -6.90
CA THR A 145 9.32 7.46 -6.98
C THR A 145 10.12 6.22 -6.59
N MET A 146 9.50 5.27 -5.93
CA MET A 146 10.05 3.98 -5.55
C MET A 146 8.95 2.93 -5.62
N LEU A 147 9.33 1.67 -5.77
CA LEU A 147 8.42 0.55 -5.89
C LEU A 147 8.68 -0.50 -4.80
N GLN A 148 7.62 -1.14 -4.33
CA GLN A 148 7.70 -2.31 -3.48
C GLN A 148 7.00 -3.51 -4.12
N LEU A 149 7.65 -4.67 -4.06
CA LEU A 149 7.12 -5.93 -4.55
C LEU A 149 6.83 -6.87 -3.37
N GLY A 150 5.66 -7.49 -3.39
CA GLY A 150 5.26 -8.47 -2.37
C GLY A 150 5.01 -9.84 -2.99
N THR A 151 3.84 -10.07 -3.53
CA THR A 151 3.40 -11.38 -4.06
C THR A 151 4.35 -11.93 -5.12
N ALA A 152 4.81 -11.09 -6.05
CA ALA A 152 5.72 -11.52 -7.10
C ALA A 152 7.10 -11.92 -6.54
N LEU A 153 7.61 -11.19 -5.55
CA LEU A 153 8.85 -11.55 -4.84
C LEU A 153 8.72 -12.91 -4.14
N HIS A 154 7.55 -13.20 -3.56
CA HIS A 154 7.30 -14.50 -2.92
C HIS A 154 7.29 -15.65 -3.94
N LYS A 155 6.78 -15.41 -5.15
CA LYS A 155 6.70 -16.40 -6.22
C LYS A 155 8.05 -16.67 -6.90
N GLU A 156 8.80 -15.62 -7.22
CA GLU A 156 9.99 -15.67 -8.08
C GLU A 156 11.32 -15.57 -7.30
N GLY A 157 11.27 -14.99 -6.10
CA GLY A 157 12.49 -14.69 -5.33
C GLY A 157 13.21 -13.42 -5.77
N PRO A 158 14.44 -13.18 -5.26
CA PRO A 158 15.17 -11.93 -5.47
C PRO A 158 15.52 -11.62 -6.93
N GLU A 159 15.57 -12.63 -7.79
CA GLU A 159 15.88 -12.47 -9.21
C GLU A 159 14.85 -11.62 -9.97
N ILE A 160 13.68 -11.40 -9.39
CA ILE A 160 12.67 -10.50 -9.94
C ILE A 160 13.19 -9.06 -10.09
N PHE A 161 14.03 -8.57 -9.16
CA PHE A 161 14.52 -7.19 -9.19
C PHE A 161 15.39 -6.89 -10.41
N PRO A 162 16.49 -7.62 -10.68
CA PRO A 162 17.28 -7.39 -11.90
C PRO A 162 16.48 -7.64 -13.17
N ARG A 163 15.49 -8.54 -13.17
CA ARG A 163 14.62 -8.77 -14.32
C ARG A 163 13.76 -7.55 -14.61
N ILE A 164 13.03 -7.03 -13.64
CA ILE A 164 12.17 -5.82 -13.80
C ILE A 164 13.00 -4.61 -14.23
N ILE A 165 14.22 -4.45 -13.68
CA ILE A 165 15.11 -3.35 -14.07
C ILE A 165 15.49 -3.44 -15.56
N ARG A 166 15.80 -4.64 -16.06
CA ARG A 166 16.07 -4.82 -17.51
C ARG A 166 14.85 -4.52 -18.35
N GLU A 167 13.68 -5.04 -17.99
CA GLU A 167 12.43 -4.81 -18.71
C GLU A 167 12.00 -3.34 -18.72
N LEU A 168 12.41 -2.53 -17.74
CA LEU A 168 12.20 -1.08 -17.73
C LEU A 168 13.13 -0.31 -18.67
N GLN A 169 14.24 -0.91 -19.11
CA GLN A 169 15.23 -0.30 -20.00
C GLN A 169 14.94 -0.57 -21.50
N GLU A 170 14.08 -1.55 -21.77
CA GLU A 170 13.62 -1.92 -23.11
C GLU A 170 12.43 -1.07 -23.58
#